data_4d24c7299ee257ab1699530d39b5a8fb
#
_entry.id   4d24c7299ee257ab1699530d39b5a8fb
#
_cell.length_a   1.000
_cell.length_b   1.000
_cell.length_c   1.000
_cell.angle_alpha   90.00
_cell.angle_beta   90.00
_cell.angle_gamma   90.00
#
_symmetry.space_group_name_H-M   'P 1'
#
loop_
_entity.id
_entity.type
_entity.pdbx_description
1 polymer ?
#
loop_
_entity_poly.entity_id
_entity_poly.type
_entity_poly.pdbx_seq_one_letter_code
_entity_poly.pdbx_strand_id
1 'polypeptide(L)'
;MIVAQAGKFGAVTIATNMAGRGTDIMLGGNSEYLAKEEMIKNRVPENLVEEANTYYETDNQEILRARKQFKELVEKYDEKIKEEKEKVLAAGGLKIIGTERHESRRIDNQLRGRSGRQGDPGESKFYIALEDDLMKIFGGDTITKV
;
A
#
# COMPACT_ATOMS: atom_id res chain seq x y z
N MET A 1 5.42 -1.06 -8.12
CA MET A 1 5.10 0.23 -7.42
C MET A 1 5.46 0.11 -5.95
N ILE A 2 6.26 1.04 -5.41
CA ILE A 2 6.83 0.97 -4.04
C ILE A 2 5.76 0.86 -2.95
N VAL A 3 4.67 1.63 -3.07
CA VAL A 3 3.59 1.66 -2.06
C VAL A 3 2.88 0.30 -1.91
N ALA A 4 2.73 -0.47 -2.97
CA ALA A 4 2.11 -1.80 -2.90
C ALA A 4 2.88 -2.79 -2.01
N GLN A 5 4.17 -2.57 -1.80
CA GLN A 5 5.03 -3.40 -0.98
C GLN A 5 5.37 -2.78 0.39
N ALA A 6 4.73 -1.66 0.74
CA ALA A 6 4.98 -0.96 2.00
C ALA A 6 4.57 -1.78 3.24
N GLY A 7 3.70 -2.77 3.09
CA GLY A 7 3.25 -3.67 4.17
C GLY A 7 4.19 -4.83 4.50
N LYS A 8 5.33 -4.96 3.83
CA LYS A 8 6.31 -6.01 4.14
C LYS A 8 6.97 -5.79 5.50
N PHE A 9 7.37 -6.89 6.13
CA PHE A 9 8.09 -6.84 7.39
C PHE A 9 9.42 -6.09 7.25
N GLY A 10 9.66 -5.14 8.15
CA GLY A 10 10.87 -4.30 8.14
C GLY A 10 10.95 -3.28 7.01
N ALA A 11 9.93 -3.15 6.16
CA ALA A 11 9.91 -2.15 5.12
C ALA A 11 9.69 -0.75 5.70
N VAL A 12 10.44 0.22 5.16
CA VAL A 12 10.25 1.65 5.43
C VAL A 12 10.00 2.34 4.10
N THR A 13 8.86 3.01 3.98
CA THR A 13 8.47 3.72 2.76
C THR A 13 8.30 5.20 3.06
N ILE A 14 8.99 6.04 2.31
CA ILE A 14 8.82 7.49 2.35
C ILE A 14 7.99 7.88 1.13
N ALA A 15 6.93 8.61 1.36
CA ALA A 15 5.99 8.99 0.32
C ALA A 15 5.44 10.40 0.56
N THR A 16 4.96 11.04 -0.51
CA THR A 16 4.26 12.31 -0.46
C THR A 16 2.77 12.12 -0.14
N ASN A 17 2.03 13.23 -0.02
CA ASN A 17 0.58 13.26 0.22
C ASN A 17 -0.24 12.34 -0.71
N MET A 18 0.24 12.11 -1.94
CA MET A 18 -0.43 11.28 -2.95
C MET A 18 -0.41 9.78 -2.60
N ALA A 19 0.44 9.33 -1.69
CA ALA A 19 0.49 7.93 -1.23
C ALA A 19 -0.80 7.52 -0.48
N GLY A 20 -1.64 8.45 -0.11
CA GLY A 20 -2.95 8.21 0.49
C GLY A 20 -3.99 7.57 -0.44
N ARG A 21 -3.75 7.47 -1.77
CA ARG A 21 -4.75 7.04 -2.77
C ARG A 21 -4.27 5.92 -3.67
N GLY A 22 -5.21 5.13 -4.16
CA GLY A 22 -5.12 4.31 -5.37
C GLY A 22 -4.55 2.92 -5.20
N THR A 23 -3.75 2.63 -4.18
CA THR A 23 -3.14 1.31 -3.99
C THR A 23 -3.36 0.84 -2.57
N ASP A 24 -3.90 -0.35 -2.40
CA ASP A 24 -4.02 -0.97 -1.08
C ASP A 24 -2.64 -1.42 -0.58
N ILE A 25 -2.38 -1.13 0.70
CA ILE A 25 -1.21 -1.64 1.41
C ILE A 25 -1.66 -2.90 2.14
N MET A 26 -1.20 -4.05 1.66
CA MET A 26 -1.49 -5.35 2.24
C MET A 26 -0.33 -5.77 3.16
N LEU A 27 -0.66 -6.20 4.38
CA LEU A 27 0.36 -6.69 5.32
C LEU A 27 1.02 -7.96 4.76
N GLY A 28 2.35 -7.98 4.80
CA GLY A 28 3.18 -9.04 4.20
C GLY A 28 3.51 -8.81 2.73
N GLY A 29 2.81 -7.91 2.05
CA GLY A 29 3.00 -7.57 0.64
C GLY A 29 1.77 -7.88 -0.22
N ASN A 30 1.88 -7.62 -1.53
CA ASN A 30 0.82 -7.83 -2.51
C ASN A 30 1.23 -8.92 -3.51
N SER A 31 0.59 -10.09 -3.41
CA SER A 31 0.88 -11.26 -4.26
C SER A 31 0.56 -11.02 -5.73
N GLU A 32 -0.53 -10.34 -6.04
CA GLU A 32 -0.92 -10.01 -7.42
C GLU A 32 0.13 -9.11 -8.09
N TYR A 33 0.63 -8.13 -7.35
CA TYR A 33 1.70 -7.25 -7.84
C TYR A 33 2.98 -8.06 -8.14
N LEU A 34 3.38 -8.94 -7.23
CA LEU A 34 4.56 -9.79 -7.41
C LEU A 34 4.38 -10.77 -8.57
N ALA A 35 3.18 -11.33 -8.74
CA ALA A 35 2.87 -12.21 -9.86
C ALA A 35 3.00 -11.48 -11.20
N LYS A 36 2.47 -10.27 -11.32
CA LYS A 36 2.62 -9.43 -12.53
C LYS A 36 4.07 -9.08 -12.81
N GLU A 37 4.85 -8.70 -11.79
CA GLU A 37 6.28 -8.46 -11.97
C GLU A 37 7.04 -9.70 -12.47
N GLU A 38 6.73 -10.89 -11.94
CA GLU A 38 7.36 -12.13 -12.40
C GLU A 38 6.97 -12.47 -13.83
N MET A 39 5.71 -12.26 -14.22
CA MET A 39 5.29 -12.43 -15.61
C MET A 39 6.04 -11.48 -16.57
N ILE A 40 6.22 -10.21 -16.19
CA ILE A 40 7.00 -9.24 -16.98
C ILE A 40 8.47 -9.68 -17.10
N LYS A 41 9.09 -10.13 -16.00
CA LYS A 41 10.45 -10.68 -16.01
C LYS A 41 10.58 -11.90 -16.93
N ASN A 42 9.56 -12.72 -16.97
CA ASN A 42 9.46 -13.88 -17.87
C ASN A 42 9.11 -13.51 -19.31
N ARG A 43 9.12 -12.21 -19.65
CA ARG A 43 8.86 -11.67 -20.99
C ARG A 43 7.45 -11.97 -21.52
N VAL A 44 6.47 -12.14 -20.64
CA VAL A 44 5.07 -12.19 -21.04
C VAL A 44 4.67 -10.81 -21.59
N PRO A 45 4.05 -10.72 -22.75
CA PRO A 45 3.60 -9.46 -23.31
C PRO A 45 2.71 -8.66 -22.35
N GLU A 46 2.91 -7.35 -22.26
CA GLU A 46 2.25 -6.49 -21.28
C GLU A 46 0.73 -6.54 -21.39
N ASN A 47 0.19 -6.60 -22.61
CA ASN A 47 -1.24 -6.80 -22.84
C ASN A 47 -1.77 -8.11 -22.22
N LEU A 48 -1.01 -9.19 -22.26
CA LEU A 48 -1.39 -10.46 -21.66
C LEU A 48 -1.27 -10.42 -20.11
N VAL A 49 -0.33 -9.66 -19.57
CA VAL A 49 -0.21 -9.44 -18.12
C VAL A 49 -1.42 -8.65 -17.59
N GLU A 50 -1.90 -7.65 -18.35
CA GLU A 50 -3.11 -6.92 -17.99
C GLU A 50 -4.35 -7.82 -18.07
N GLU A 51 -4.47 -8.62 -19.13
CA GLU A 51 -5.58 -9.54 -19.35
C GLU A 51 -5.60 -10.72 -18.35
N ALA A 52 -4.46 -11.05 -17.77
CA ALA A 52 -4.35 -12.14 -16.81
C ALA A 52 -5.18 -11.95 -15.54
N ASN A 53 -5.51 -10.70 -15.18
CA ASN A 53 -6.33 -10.36 -14.02
C ASN A 53 -7.77 -9.97 -14.41
N THR A 54 -8.25 -10.35 -15.59
CA THR A 54 -9.62 -10.09 -16.06
C THR A 54 -10.48 -11.33 -15.94
N TYR A 55 -11.81 -11.13 -15.81
CA TYR A 55 -12.78 -12.20 -15.55
C TYR A 55 -13.82 -12.39 -16.67
N TYR A 56 -13.71 -11.62 -17.76
CA TYR A 56 -14.63 -11.79 -18.88
C TYR A 56 -14.39 -13.13 -19.59
N GLU A 57 -15.45 -13.67 -20.20
CA GLU A 57 -15.36 -14.89 -20.97
C GLU A 57 -14.56 -14.67 -22.27
N THR A 58 -13.63 -15.55 -22.57
CA THR A 58 -12.81 -15.51 -23.78
C THR A 58 -12.38 -16.90 -24.20
N ASP A 59 -12.31 -17.13 -25.51
CA ASP A 59 -11.79 -18.34 -26.10
C ASP A 59 -10.31 -18.19 -26.52
N ASN A 60 -9.72 -17.03 -26.27
CA ASN A 60 -8.32 -16.76 -26.61
C ASN A 60 -7.38 -17.59 -25.73
N GLN A 61 -6.70 -18.55 -26.35
CA GLN A 61 -5.81 -19.49 -25.65
C GLN A 61 -4.62 -18.81 -24.99
N GLU A 62 -4.13 -17.71 -25.53
CA GLU A 62 -3.03 -16.96 -24.94
C GLU A 62 -3.47 -16.27 -23.65
N ILE A 63 -4.65 -15.67 -23.63
CA ILE A 63 -5.22 -15.06 -22.43
C ILE A 63 -5.50 -16.12 -21.36
N LEU A 64 -6.05 -17.28 -21.74
CA LEU A 64 -6.33 -18.36 -20.81
C LEU A 64 -5.03 -18.91 -20.18
N ARG A 65 -3.96 -19.05 -20.96
CA ARG A 65 -2.63 -19.44 -20.45
C ARG A 65 -2.07 -18.39 -19.50
N ALA A 66 -2.18 -17.10 -19.85
CA ALA A 66 -1.73 -16.00 -19.00
C ALA A 66 -2.49 -15.96 -17.66
N ARG A 67 -3.81 -16.18 -17.68
CA ARG A 67 -4.65 -16.28 -16.47
C ARG A 67 -4.23 -17.46 -15.58
N LYS A 68 -3.98 -18.62 -16.18
CA LYS A 68 -3.51 -19.78 -15.44
C LYS A 68 -2.17 -19.52 -14.78
N GLN A 69 -1.20 -19.00 -15.54
CA GLN A 69 0.12 -18.64 -15.02
C GLN A 69 0.04 -17.61 -13.90
N PHE A 70 -0.78 -16.58 -14.06
CA PHE A 70 -1.00 -15.55 -13.05
C PHE A 70 -1.53 -16.16 -11.75
N LYS A 71 -2.56 -17.02 -11.85
CA LYS A 71 -3.16 -17.68 -10.69
C LYS A 71 -2.15 -18.55 -9.94
N GLU A 72 -1.35 -19.35 -10.66
CA GLU A 72 -0.30 -20.19 -10.06
C GLU A 72 0.76 -19.33 -9.34
N LEU A 73 1.13 -18.18 -9.93
CA LEU A 73 2.07 -17.24 -9.31
C LEU A 73 1.48 -16.55 -8.08
N VAL A 74 0.23 -16.16 -8.12
CA VAL A 74 -0.47 -15.57 -6.96
C VAL A 74 -0.50 -16.56 -5.81
N GLU A 75 -0.90 -17.81 -6.04
CA GLU A 75 -0.92 -18.87 -5.03
C GLU A 75 0.47 -19.10 -4.42
N LYS A 76 1.51 -19.16 -5.25
CA LYS A 76 2.90 -19.27 -4.80
C LYS A 76 3.34 -18.11 -3.91
N TYR A 77 2.96 -16.87 -4.27
CA TYR A 77 3.31 -15.70 -3.48
C TYR A 77 2.47 -15.56 -2.22
N ASP A 78 1.20 -15.96 -2.25
CA ASP A 78 0.33 -15.96 -1.07
C ASP A 78 0.89 -16.82 0.06
N GLU A 79 1.42 -18.00 -0.25
CA GLU A 79 2.08 -18.85 0.76
C GLU A 79 3.29 -18.16 1.41
N LYS A 80 4.13 -17.49 0.60
CA LYS A 80 5.29 -16.76 1.11
C LYS A 80 4.89 -15.53 1.94
N ILE A 81 3.87 -14.81 1.48
CA ILE A 81 3.37 -13.61 2.15
C ILE A 81 2.71 -13.94 3.48
N LYS A 82 2.09 -15.12 3.61
CA LYS A 82 1.42 -15.53 4.84
C LYS A 82 2.36 -15.51 6.05
N GLU A 83 3.55 -16.09 5.93
CA GLU A 83 4.53 -16.07 7.02
C GLU A 83 4.99 -14.64 7.36
N GLU A 84 5.19 -13.83 6.33
CA GLU A 84 5.62 -12.45 6.50
C GLU A 84 4.52 -11.59 7.13
N LYS A 85 3.27 -11.81 6.72
CA LYS A 85 2.09 -11.18 7.32
C LYS A 85 1.99 -11.48 8.82
N GLU A 86 2.20 -12.72 9.23
CA GLU A 86 2.18 -13.11 10.64
C GLU A 86 3.24 -12.34 11.45
N LYS A 87 4.45 -12.16 10.91
CA LYS A 87 5.51 -11.36 11.54
C LYS A 87 5.11 -9.88 11.68
N VAL A 88 4.50 -9.31 10.64
CA VAL A 88 4.02 -7.92 10.66
C VAL A 88 2.91 -7.75 11.68
N LEU A 89 1.95 -8.68 11.74
CA LEU A 89 0.87 -8.66 12.72
C LEU A 89 1.41 -8.75 14.16
N ALA A 90 2.36 -9.63 14.41
CA ALA A 90 3.01 -9.78 15.71
C ALA A 90 3.77 -8.50 16.15
N ALA A 91 4.28 -7.74 15.17
CA ALA A 91 4.95 -6.46 15.41
C ALA A 91 3.98 -5.27 15.62
N GLY A 92 2.67 -5.49 15.50
CA GLY A 92 1.64 -4.46 15.69
C GLY A 92 1.07 -3.87 14.38
N GLY A 93 1.37 -4.47 13.24
CA GLY A 93 0.84 -4.07 11.92
C GLY A 93 1.58 -2.91 11.27
N LEU A 94 0.87 -2.14 10.44
CA LEU A 94 1.43 -1.01 9.73
C LEU A 94 1.43 0.24 10.62
N LYS A 95 2.58 0.88 10.72
CA LYS A 95 2.72 2.19 11.39
C LYS A 95 2.79 3.31 10.37
N ILE A 96 1.87 4.25 10.47
CA ILE A 96 1.83 5.47 9.65
C ILE A 96 2.41 6.62 10.45
N ILE A 97 3.39 7.30 9.88
CA ILE A 97 3.98 8.52 10.45
C ILE A 97 3.70 9.67 9.51
N GLY A 98 2.91 10.62 9.95
CA GLY A 98 2.71 11.89 9.25
C GLY A 98 3.65 12.95 9.84
N THR A 99 4.42 13.60 8.99
CA THR A 99 5.35 14.67 9.40
C THR A 99 4.72 16.05 9.31
N GLU A 100 3.50 16.14 8.79
CA GLU A 100 2.74 17.37 8.60
C GLU A 100 1.25 17.05 8.59
N ARG A 101 0.41 18.00 9.00
CA ARG A 101 -1.05 17.93 8.87
C ARG A 101 -1.49 18.51 7.53
N HIS A 102 -2.53 17.96 6.94
CA HIS A 102 -3.17 18.51 5.75
C HIS A 102 -4.24 19.53 6.13
N GLU A 103 -4.52 20.51 5.24
CA GLU A 103 -5.62 21.45 5.42
C GLU A 103 -6.98 20.74 5.54
N SER A 104 -7.15 19.66 4.81
CA SER A 104 -8.36 18.83 4.87
C SER A 104 -8.19 17.68 5.86
N ARG A 105 -9.02 17.67 6.91
CA ARG A 105 -9.12 16.55 7.86
C ARG A 105 -9.43 15.22 7.16
N ARG A 106 -10.13 15.28 6.03
CA ARG A 106 -10.44 14.10 5.22
C ARG A 106 -9.17 13.43 4.69
N ILE A 107 -8.18 14.21 4.25
CA ILE A 107 -6.91 13.69 3.76
C ILE A 107 -6.11 13.04 4.89
N ASP A 108 -6.05 13.68 6.06
CA ASP A 108 -5.44 13.10 7.25
C ASP A 108 -6.08 11.75 7.63
N ASN A 109 -7.41 11.68 7.58
CA ASN A 109 -8.14 10.45 7.88
C ASN A 109 -7.91 9.36 6.81
N GLN A 110 -7.76 9.72 5.54
CA GLN A 110 -7.38 8.77 4.49
C GLN A 110 -5.99 8.18 4.75
N LEU A 111 -5.04 8.99 5.19
CA LEU A 111 -3.71 8.52 5.55
C LEU A 111 -3.75 7.60 6.77
N ARG A 112 -4.46 7.99 7.83
CA ARG A 112 -4.66 7.15 9.03
C ARG A 112 -5.33 5.82 8.70
N GLY A 113 -6.31 5.85 7.80
CA GLY A 113 -7.05 4.67 7.36
C GLY A 113 -6.22 3.67 6.54
N ARG A 114 -4.95 3.96 6.26
CA ARG A 114 -4.01 3.00 5.69
C ARG A 114 -3.54 1.96 6.72
N SER A 115 -3.50 2.31 7.99
CA SER A 115 -3.27 1.36 9.08
C SER A 115 -4.59 0.77 9.57
N GLY A 116 -4.57 -0.47 10.07
CA GLY A 116 -5.76 -1.13 10.65
C GLY A 116 -6.83 -1.51 9.63
N ARG A 117 -6.51 -1.66 8.35
CA ARG A 117 -7.45 -2.13 7.33
C ARG A 117 -7.92 -3.55 7.63
N GLN A 118 -9.19 -3.81 7.34
CA GLN A 118 -9.83 -5.12 7.52
C GLN A 118 -9.76 -5.63 8.98
N GLY A 119 -9.63 -4.72 9.95
CA GLY A 119 -9.48 -5.09 11.37
C GLY A 119 -8.06 -5.49 11.79
N ASP A 120 -7.08 -5.38 10.90
CA ASP A 120 -5.68 -5.62 11.26
C ASP A 120 -5.18 -4.57 12.26
N PRO A 121 -4.26 -4.93 13.18
CA PRO A 121 -3.62 -3.97 14.07
C PRO A 121 -2.83 -2.94 13.26
N GLY A 122 -2.72 -1.73 13.80
CA GLY A 122 -1.94 -0.67 13.19
C GLY A 122 -1.87 0.56 14.07
N GLU A 123 -0.94 1.44 13.77
CA GLU A 123 -0.74 2.69 14.51
C GLU A 123 -0.58 3.85 13.53
N SER A 124 -1.11 5.00 13.89
CA SER A 124 -0.84 6.25 13.17
C SER A 124 -0.44 7.36 14.13
N LYS A 125 0.59 8.13 13.76
CA LYS A 125 1.07 9.26 14.55
C LYS A 125 1.45 10.42 13.65
N PHE A 126 1.02 11.63 14.03
CA PHE A 126 1.43 12.86 13.37
C PHE A 126 2.42 13.61 14.25
N TYR A 127 3.51 14.05 13.65
CA TYR A 127 4.46 14.98 14.21
C TYR A 127 4.26 16.33 13.53
N ILE A 128 3.98 17.35 14.30
CA ILE A 128 3.72 18.71 13.82
C ILE A 128 4.71 19.68 14.43
N ALA A 129 5.13 20.67 13.65
CA ALA A 129 5.90 21.80 14.12
C ALA A 129 4.99 23.04 14.23
N LEU A 130 5.31 23.94 15.16
CA LEU A 130 4.54 25.21 15.29
C LEU A 130 4.73 26.12 14.07
N GLU A 131 5.80 25.92 13.33
CA GLU A 131 6.13 26.62 12.10
C GLU A 131 5.37 26.10 10.87
N ASP A 132 4.67 24.95 10.97
CA ASP A 132 3.88 24.41 9.88
C ASP A 132 2.78 25.41 9.47
N ASP A 133 2.54 25.53 8.16
CA ASP A 133 1.59 26.51 7.61
C ASP A 133 0.19 26.39 8.22
N LEU A 134 -0.28 25.19 8.46
CA LEU A 134 -1.57 24.95 9.11
C LEU A 134 -1.59 25.50 10.54
N MET A 135 -0.50 25.34 11.29
CA MET A 135 -0.39 25.85 12.66
C MET A 135 -0.32 27.36 12.69
N LYS A 136 0.32 27.99 11.70
CA LYS A 136 0.33 29.46 11.55
C LYS A 136 -1.07 30.02 11.27
N ILE A 137 -1.88 29.33 10.47
CA ILE A 137 -3.25 29.75 10.15
C ILE A 137 -4.16 29.70 11.38
N PHE A 138 -4.08 28.63 12.18
CA PHE A 138 -4.98 28.38 13.30
C PHE A 138 -4.43 28.84 14.66
N GLY A 139 -3.11 28.93 14.81
CA GLY A 139 -2.45 29.22 16.07
C GLY A 139 -2.10 30.71 16.27
N GLY A 140 -1.97 31.46 15.20
CA GLY A 140 -1.50 32.84 15.22
C GLY A 140 -0.19 33.02 16.00
N ASP A 141 0.27 34.26 16.13
CA ASP A 141 1.50 34.62 16.88
C ASP A 141 1.43 34.31 18.39
N THR A 142 0.27 33.86 18.88
CA THR A 142 0.03 33.62 20.30
C THR A 142 0.64 32.33 20.80
N ILE A 143 0.78 31.30 19.92
CA ILE A 143 1.33 29.99 20.29
C ILE A 143 2.86 30.04 20.33
N THR A 144 3.49 30.90 19.56
CA THR A 144 4.94 31.05 19.51
C THR A 144 5.52 31.82 20.70
N LYS A 145 4.69 32.39 21.58
CA LYS A 145 5.11 33.17 22.75
C LYS A 145 4.99 32.44 24.10
N VAL A 146 4.68 31.16 24.07
CA VAL A 146 4.71 30.27 25.22
C VAL A 146 5.92 29.37 25.07
#